data_5fff9513ae8ae2929f80aee0e01b49e3
#
_entry.id   5fff9513ae8ae2929f80aee0e01b49e3
#
_cell.length_a   1.000
_cell.length_b   1.000
_cell.length_c   1.000
_cell.angle_alpha   90.00
_cell.angle_beta   90.00
_cell.angle_gamma   90.00
#
_symmetry.space_group_name_H-M   'P 1'
#
loop_
_entity.id
_entity.type
_entity.pdbx_description
1 polymer ?
#
loop_
_entity_poly.entity_id
_entity_poly.type
_entity_poly.pdbx_seq_one_letter_code
_entity_poly.pdbx_strand_id
1 'polypeptide(L)'
;MNNLILVRHGMSLWNKAKRFTGWADIDLTEHGKSEAKYAGKLIKELNIEIHSCFTSELKRAINSLNIILKILSNQNNNINKSWKLNERHYGELTGLNKDEIIKKHGHKQVNIWRRSFDVSPPPMNTNHPCKNKICKNIPKEKMVVTESLKDTYERVIPYYNNKIEPL
;
A
#
# COMPACT_ATOMS: atom_id res chain seq x y z
N MET A 1 -15.81 17.69 15.54
CA MET A 1 -15.09 16.39 15.77
C MET A 1 -14.56 15.97 14.41
N ASN A 2 -13.24 15.76 14.27
CA ASN A 2 -12.67 15.35 12.99
C ASN A 2 -12.81 13.83 12.81
N ASN A 3 -13.19 13.39 11.62
CA ASN A 3 -13.35 11.98 11.29
C ASN A 3 -12.18 11.52 10.43
N LEU A 4 -11.56 10.39 10.78
CA LEU A 4 -10.55 9.72 9.97
C LEU A 4 -11.14 8.44 9.36
N ILE A 5 -11.16 8.35 8.03
CA ILE A 5 -11.57 7.14 7.32
C ILE A 5 -10.33 6.45 6.74
N LEU A 6 -10.07 5.23 7.20
CA LEU A 6 -9.00 4.39 6.69
C LEU A 6 -9.56 3.37 5.70
N VAL A 7 -9.08 3.42 4.46
CA VAL A 7 -9.51 2.51 3.39
C VAL A 7 -8.33 1.71 2.87
N ARG A 8 -8.48 0.39 2.86
CA ARG A 8 -7.53 -0.47 2.15
C ARG A 8 -7.87 -0.47 0.66
N HIS A 9 -6.85 -0.43 -0.21
CA HIS A 9 -7.02 -0.60 -1.66
C HIS A 9 -7.72 -1.92 -2.00
N GLY A 10 -8.45 -1.95 -3.11
CA GLY A 10 -9.08 -3.15 -3.65
C GLY A 10 -8.05 -4.22 -4.08
N MET A 11 -8.52 -5.42 -4.37
CA MET A 11 -7.69 -6.55 -4.77
C MET A 11 -6.82 -6.21 -5.98
N SER A 12 -5.49 -6.28 -5.83
CA SER A 12 -4.55 -6.15 -6.96
C SER A 12 -4.33 -7.46 -7.70
N LEU A 13 -3.77 -7.39 -8.91
CA LEU A 13 -3.40 -8.57 -9.71
C LEU A 13 -2.48 -9.52 -8.94
N TRP A 14 -1.54 -8.99 -8.15
CA TRP A 14 -0.64 -9.82 -7.35
C TRP A 14 -1.26 -10.32 -6.04
N ASN A 15 -2.25 -9.62 -5.48
CA ASN A 15 -3.06 -10.18 -4.38
C ASN A 15 -3.81 -11.42 -4.86
N LYS A 16 -4.47 -11.35 -6.04
CA LYS A 16 -5.16 -12.49 -6.66
C LYS A 16 -4.21 -13.65 -6.93
N ALA A 17 -2.99 -13.36 -7.40
CA ALA A 17 -1.95 -14.37 -7.68
C ALA A 17 -1.19 -14.83 -6.42
N LYS A 18 -1.60 -14.42 -5.21
CA LYS A 18 -0.94 -14.73 -3.94
C LYS A 18 0.56 -14.36 -3.90
N ARG A 19 0.97 -13.26 -4.54
CA ARG A 19 2.36 -12.79 -4.57
C ARG A 19 2.62 -11.71 -3.53
N PHE A 20 3.87 -11.62 -3.06
CA PHE A 20 4.34 -10.49 -2.25
C PHE A 20 4.41 -9.24 -3.14
N THR A 21 3.73 -8.16 -2.78
CA THR A 21 3.62 -6.96 -3.62
C THR A 21 4.54 -5.83 -3.13
N GLY A 22 4.32 -5.35 -1.92
CA GLY A 22 5.11 -4.25 -1.35
C GLY A 22 5.15 -3.02 -2.26
N TRP A 23 6.36 -2.58 -2.61
CA TRP A 23 6.58 -1.40 -3.47
C TRP A 23 6.46 -1.68 -4.97
N ALA A 24 6.20 -2.92 -5.38
CA ALA A 24 5.88 -3.18 -6.77
C ALA A 24 4.56 -2.49 -7.16
N ASP A 25 4.60 -1.76 -8.27
CA ASP A 25 3.50 -0.90 -8.72
C ASP A 25 2.50 -1.67 -9.59
N ILE A 26 1.74 -2.54 -8.94
CA ILE A 26 0.76 -3.45 -9.52
C ILE A 26 -0.65 -2.88 -9.38
N ASP A 27 -1.41 -2.93 -10.46
CA ASP A 27 -2.77 -2.38 -10.52
C ASP A 27 -3.84 -3.32 -9.95
N LEU A 28 -5.06 -2.80 -9.85
CA LEU A 28 -6.27 -3.50 -9.40
C LEU A 28 -6.73 -4.56 -10.42
N THR A 29 -7.39 -5.58 -9.91
CA THR A 29 -8.27 -6.44 -10.72
C THR A 29 -9.61 -5.76 -10.96
N GLU A 30 -10.44 -6.27 -11.88
CA GLU A 30 -11.83 -5.80 -12.03
C GLU A 30 -12.63 -6.00 -10.73
N HIS A 31 -12.41 -7.11 -10.03
CA HIS A 31 -12.98 -7.31 -8.70
C HIS A 31 -12.51 -6.25 -7.70
N GLY A 32 -11.22 -5.92 -7.66
CA GLY A 32 -10.68 -4.85 -6.82
C GLY A 32 -11.25 -3.46 -7.13
N LYS A 33 -11.55 -3.19 -8.40
CA LYS A 33 -12.27 -1.96 -8.79
C LYS A 33 -13.72 -1.98 -8.25
N SER A 34 -14.37 -3.13 -8.26
CA SER A 34 -15.72 -3.28 -7.70
C SER A 34 -15.73 -3.12 -6.18
N GLU A 35 -14.71 -3.65 -5.48
CA GLU A 35 -14.51 -3.42 -4.03
C GLU A 35 -14.34 -1.92 -3.72
N ALA A 36 -13.54 -1.20 -4.51
CA ALA A 36 -13.37 0.25 -4.35
C ALA A 36 -14.69 1.03 -4.61
N LYS A 37 -15.49 0.61 -5.61
CA LYS A 37 -16.83 1.19 -5.82
C LYS A 37 -17.74 0.96 -4.63
N TYR A 38 -17.72 -0.24 -4.07
CA TYR A 38 -18.52 -0.57 -2.89
C TYR A 38 -18.11 0.26 -1.68
N ALA A 39 -16.80 0.37 -1.41
CA ALA A 39 -16.28 1.24 -0.35
C ALA A 39 -16.74 2.70 -0.52
N GLY A 40 -16.72 3.22 -1.76
CA GLY A 40 -17.23 4.56 -2.07
C GLY A 40 -18.71 4.73 -1.74
N LYS A 41 -19.55 3.71 -2.00
CA LYS A 41 -20.97 3.74 -1.61
C LYS A 41 -21.15 3.78 -0.09
N LEU A 42 -20.43 2.92 0.65
CA LEU A 42 -20.49 2.90 2.11
C LEU A 42 -20.05 4.25 2.72
N ILE A 43 -18.99 4.86 2.18
CA ILE A 43 -18.55 6.19 2.65
C ILE A 43 -19.63 7.26 2.35
N LYS A 44 -20.29 7.17 1.19
CA LYS A 44 -21.37 8.10 0.83
C LYS A 44 -22.54 8.01 1.79
N GLU A 45 -22.89 6.79 2.25
CA GLU A 45 -23.98 6.55 3.22
C GLU A 45 -23.70 7.18 4.60
N LEU A 46 -22.43 7.44 4.96
CA LEU A 46 -22.06 8.13 6.19
C LEU A 46 -22.51 9.60 6.20
N ASN A 47 -22.82 10.16 5.04
CA ASN A 47 -23.24 11.56 4.85
C ASN A 47 -22.31 12.57 5.54
N ILE A 48 -21.01 12.35 5.42
CA ILE A 48 -19.95 13.22 5.94
C ILE A 48 -19.19 13.91 4.80
N GLU A 49 -18.75 15.13 5.07
CA GLU A 49 -17.92 15.86 4.11
C GLU A 49 -16.46 15.39 4.18
N ILE A 50 -15.85 15.17 3.01
CA ILE A 50 -14.45 14.78 2.89
C ILE A 50 -13.64 16.00 2.44
N HIS A 51 -12.81 16.54 3.31
CA HIS A 51 -12.01 17.75 3.06
C HIS A 51 -10.65 17.43 2.42
N SER A 52 -10.01 16.35 2.87
CA SER A 52 -8.67 15.97 2.42
C SER A 52 -8.55 14.48 2.20
N CYS A 53 -7.78 14.09 1.19
CA CYS A 53 -7.49 12.70 0.87
C CYS A 53 -5.97 12.47 0.87
N PHE A 54 -5.55 11.35 1.44
CA PHE A 54 -4.16 10.93 1.47
C PHE A 54 -4.02 9.55 0.83
N THR A 55 -3.02 9.37 -0.01
CA THR A 55 -2.75 8.09 -0.66
C THR A 55 -1.25 7.85 -0.85
N SER A 56 -0.87 6.61 -1.05
CA SER A 56 0.49 6.25 -1.44
C SER A 56 0.76 6.57 -2.91
N GLU A 57 2.00 6.35 -3.36
CA GLU A 57 2.39 6.46 -4.77
C GLU A 57 2.04 5.20 -5.60
N LEU A 58 1.42 4.19 -4.98
CA LEU A 58 1.14 2.92 -5.62
C LEU A 58 -0.18 2.96 -6.40
N LYS A 59 -0.16 2.54 -7.67
CA LYS A 59 -1.34 2.55 -8.57
C LYS A 59 -2.59 1.98 -7.95
N ARG A 60 -2.49 0.83 -7.27
CA ARG A 60 -3.65 0.20 -6.63
C ARG A 60 -4.32 1.10 -5.59
N ALA A 61 -3.55 1.88 -4.82
CA ALA A 61 -4.10 2.81 -3.84
C ALA A 61 -4.68 4.05 -4.53
N ILE A 62 -3.94 4.64 -5.46
CA ILE A 62 -4.38 5.80 -6.24
C ILE A 62 -5.67 5.48 -7.01
N ASN A 63 -5.73 4.33 -7.69
CA ASN A 63 -6.89 3.94 -8.48
C ASN A 63 -8.10 3.61 -7.59
N SER A 64 -7.88 3.01 -6.40
CA SER A 64 -8.96 2.83 -5.43
C SER A 64 -9.53 4.16 -4.97
N LEU A 65 -8.68 5.13 -4.60
CA LEU A 65 -9.11 6.47 -4.22
C LEU A 65 -9.89 7.16 -5.34
N ASN A 66 -9.37 7.14 -6.56
CA ASN A 66 -10.03 7.77 -7.71
C ASN A 66 -11.44 7.19 -7.98
N ILE A 67 -11.60 5.87 -7.81
CA ILE A 67 -12.91 5.21 -7.95
C ILE A 67 -13.86 5.66 -6.83
N ILE A 68 -13.39 5.72 -5.58
CA ILE A 68 -14.18 6.19 -4.44
C ILE A 68 -14.63 7.63 -4.66
N LEU A 69 -13.73 8.52 -5.04
CA LEU A 69 -14.06 9.94 -5.27
C LEU A 69 -15.08 10.15 -6.37
N LYS A 70 -15.05 9.33 -7.44
CA LYS A 70 -16.11 9.35 -8.48
C LYS A 70 -17.48 9.02 -7.90
N ILE A 71 -17.59 8.06 -6.97
CA ILE A 71 -18.87 7.71 -6.33
C ILE A 71 -19.36 8.82 -5.42
N LEU A 72 -18.44 9.49 -4.72
CA LEU A 72 -18.77 10.61 -3.83
C LEU A 72 -19.14 11.90 -4.59
N SER A 73 -18.99 11.92 -5.92
CA SER A 73 -19.18 13.11 -6.78
C SER A 73 -18.34 14.32 -6.31
N ASN A 74 -17.25 14.06 -5.62
CA ASN A 74 -16.39 15.08 -5.02
C ASN A 74 -15.11 15.22 -5.85
N GLN A 75 -15.10 16.23 -6.76
CA GLN A 75 -13.97 16.47 -7.65
C GLN A 75 -12.93 17.46 -7.10
N ASN A 76 -13.23 18.14 -6.00
CA ASN A 76 -12.42 19.23 -5.45
C ASN A 76 -11.60 18.83 -4.21
N ASN A 77 -11.41 17.54 -3.96
CA ASN A 77 -10.63 17.09 -2.81
C ASN A 77 -9.14 17.40 -2.99
N ASN A 78 -8.54 17.92 -1.94
CA ASN A 78 -7.09 18.03 -1.83
C ASN A 78 -6.49 16.61 -1.71
N ILE A 79 -5.94 16.08 -2.81
CA ILE A 79 -5.33 14.75 -2.85
C ILE A 79 -3.83 14.87 -2.58
N ASN A 80 -3.40 14.36 -1.45
CA ASN A 80 -2.01 14.32 -1.03
C ASN A 80 -1.41 12.93 -1.28
N LYS A 81 -0.50 12.84 -2.24
CA LYS A 81 0.25 11.61 -2.53
C LYS A 81 1.58 11.61 -1.80
N SER A 82 1.94 10.50 -1.19
CA SER A 82 3.24 10.37 -0.54
C SER A 82 3.74 8.94 -0.54
N TRP A 83 5.00 8.74 -0.96
CA TRP A 83 5.68 7.46 -0.84
C TRP A 83 5.78 6.98 0.61
N LYS A 84 5.75 7.89 1.58
CA LYS A 84 5.71 7.59 3.02
C LYS A 84 4.47 6.77 3.42
N LEU A 85 3.43 6.74 2.60
CA LEU A 85 2.24 5.92 2.79
C LEU A 85 2.26 4.61 1.99
N ASN A 86 3.37 4.29 1.29
CA ASN A 86 3.50 3.02 0.60
C ASN A 86 3.42 1.84 1.58
N GLU A 87 2.93 0.69 1.09
CA GLU A 87 3.03 -0.58 1.79
C GLU A 87 4.50 -0.89 2.13
N ARG A 88 4.76 -1.74 3.10
CA ARG A 88 6.09 -2.21 3.45
C ARG A 88 6.81 -2.84 2.25
N HIS A 89 8.10 -2.57 2.10
CA HIS A 89 8.95 -3.19 1.08
C HIS A 89 9.31 -4.63 1.45
N TYR A 90 8.94 -5.60 0.60
CA TYR A 90 9.16 -7.02 0.90
C TYR A 90 10.53 -7.57 0.46
N GLY A 91 11.46 -6.69 0.05
CA GLY A 91 12.81 -7.11 -0.32
C GLY A 91 12.84 -8.17 -1.41
N GLU A 92 13.66 -9.19 -1.23
CA GLU A 92 13.84 -10.33 -2.14
C GLU A 92 12.56 -11.14 -2.35
N LEU A 93 11.58 -11.06 -1.43
CA LEU A 93 10.31 -11.77 -1.58
C LEU A 93 9.37 -11.12 -2.61
N THR A 94 9.65 -9.89 -3.05
CA THR A 94 8.79 -9.16 -3.99
C THR A 94 8.54 -9.96 -5.28
N GLY A 95 7.26 -10.17 -5.62
CA GLY A 95 6.84 -10.93 -6.81
C GLY A 95 6.81 -12.44 -6.63
N LEU A 96 7.41 -12.99 -5.56
CA LEU A 96 7.38 -14.42 -5.29
C LEU A 96 6.01 -14.87 -4.78
N ASN A 97 5.62 -16.11 -5.11
CA ASN A 97 4.38 -16.68 -4.64
C ASN A 97 4.48 -17.05 -3.16
N LYS A 98 3.47 -16.70 -2.37
CA LYS A 98 3.48 -16.89 -0.90
C LYS A 98 3.48 -18.37 -0.52
N ASP A 99 2.73 -19.19 -1.25
CA ASP A 99 2.61 -20.64 -0.96
C ASP A 99 3.94 -21.36 -1.29
N GLU A 100 4.64 -20.94 -2.36
CA GLU A 100 5.97 -21.46 -2.71
C GLU A 100 7.03 -21.06 -1.66
N ILE A 101 7.00 -19.82 -1.19
CA ILE A 101 7.92 -19.35 -0.14
C ILE A 101 7.66 -20.05 1.18
N ILE A 102 6.39 -20.34 1.52
CA ILE A 102 6.04 -21.15 2.70
C ILE A 102 6.59 -22.57 2.56
N LYS A 103 6.46 -23.20 1.40
CA LYS A 103 7.02 -24.54 1.14
C LYS A 103 8.54 -24.55 1.30
N LYS A 104 9.23 -23.49 0.84
CA LYS A 104 10.70 -23.40 0.87
C LYS A 104 11.27 -23.08 2.24
N HIS A 105 10.63 -22.19 3.01
CA HIS A 105 11.18 -21.62 4.25
C HIS A 105 10.38 -21.98 5.50
N GLY A 106 9.24 -22.64 5.35
CA GLY A 106 8.32 -22.99 6.43
C GLY A 106 7.44 -21.82 6.88
N HIS A 107 6.27 -22.16 7.45
CA HIS A 107 5.29 -21.18 7.94
C HIS A 107 5.88 -20.23 9.00
N LYS A 108 6.67 -20.75 9.92
CA LYS A 108 7.24 -19.96 11.03
C LYS A 108 8.13 -18.83 10.50
N GLN A 109 9.07 -19.13 9.59
CA GLN A 109 9.96 -18.13 9.04
C GLN A 109 9.21 -17.09 8.19
N VAL A 110 8.25 -17.52 7.36
CA VAL A 110 7.46 -16.61 6.53
C VAL A 110 6.57 -15.72 7.41
N ASN A 111 6.04 -16.21 8.52
CA ASN A 111 5.31 -15.39 9.48
C ASN A 111 6.20 -14.36 10.17
N ILE A 112 7.45 -14.72 10.53
CA ILE A 112 8.42 -13.76 11.05
C ILE A 112 8.60 -12.59 10.05
N TRP A 113 8.91 -12.86 8.79
CA TRP A 113 9.05 -11.83 7.76
C TRP A 113 7.79 -11.00 7.51
N ARG A 114 6.60 -11.57 7.73
CA ARG A 114 5.32 -10.90 7.46
C ARG A 114 4.73 -10.17 8.64
N ARG A 115 5.06 -10.58 9.88
CA ARG A 115 4.30 -10.18 11.07
C ARG A 115 5.15 -9.65 12.22
N SER A 116 6.44 -9.97 12.28
CA SER A 116 7.29 -9.39 13.33
C SER A 116 7.45 -7.88 13.15
N PHE A 117 7.70 -7.21 14.24
CA PHE A 117 7.85 -5.75 14.24
C PHE A 117 9.20 -5.33 13.64
N ASP A 118 10.27 -5.99 14.03
CA ASP A 118 11.66 -5.57 13.81
C ASP A 118 12.45 -6.43 12.81
N VAL A 119 11.90 -7.57 12.36
CA VAL A 119 12.59 -8.45 11.40
C VAL A 119 12.10 -8.15 9.97
N SER A 120 13.02 -7.68 9.13
CA SER A 120 12.76 -7.46 7.70
C SER A 120 12.95 -8.75 6.88
N PRO A 121 12.27 -8.87 5.73
CA PRO A 121 12.61 -9.86 4.72
C PRO A 121 14.05 -9.67 4.20
N PRO A 122 14.65 -10.69 3.56
CA PRO A 122 15.96 -10.54 2.91
C PRO A 122 15.97 -9.36 1.94
N PRO A 123 17.06 -8.57 1.88
CA PRO A 123 17.13 -7.39 1.01
C PRO A 123 17.07 -7.77 -0.48
N MET A 124 16.37 -6.98 -1.28
CA MET A 124 16.30 -7.13 -2.73
C MET A 124 17.69 -6.90 -3.34
N ASN A 125 18.19 -7.86 -4.11
CA ASN A 125 19.46 -7.70 -4.78
C ASN A 125 19.35 -6.81 -6.03
N THR A 126 20.51 -6.36 -6.55
CA THR A 126 20.58 -5.44 -7.72
C THR A 126 20.02 -6.03 -9.00
N ASN A 127 20.06 -7.36 -9.16
CA ASN A 127 19.62 -8.10 -10.35
C ASN A 127 18.24 -8.72 -10.17
N HIS A 128 17.48 -8.31 -9.15
CA HIS A 128 16.16 -8.88 -8.86
C HIS A 128 15.19 -8.67 -10.04
N PRO A 129 14.49 -9.73 -10.52
CA PRO A 129 13.66 -9.67 -11.73
C PRO A 129 12.47 -8.69 -11.64
N CYS A 130 12.04 -8.34 -10.42
CA CYS A 130 10.98 -7.36 -10.20
C CYS A 130 11.49 -5.95 -9.89
N LYS A 131 12.79 -5.67 -9.99
CA LYS A 131 13.36 -4.34 -9.69
C LYS A 131 12.73 -3.24 -10.56
N ASN A 132 12.49 -3.53 -11.84
CA ASN A 132 11.85 -2.60 -12.77
C ASN A 132 10.36 -2.35 -12.51
N LYS A 133 9.73 -3.16 -11.64
CA LYS A 133 8.32 -3.03 -11.22
C LYS A 133 8.16 -2.19 -9.96
N ILE A 134 9.27 -1.86 -9.27
CA ILE A 134 9.22 -1.00 -8.08
C ILE A 134 8.74 0.40 -8.50
N CYS A 135 7.87 0.99 -7.67
CA CYS A 135 7.34 2.34 -7.87
C CYS A 135 8.50 3.34 -8.05
N LYS A 136 8.42 4.15 -9.11
CA LYS A 136 9.48 5.10 -9.47
C LYS A 136 9.31 6.49 -8.86
N ASN A 137 8.14 6.78 -8.29
CA ASN A 137 7.81 8.08 -7.69
C ASN A 137 8.36 8.20 -6.26
N ILE A 138 9.58 7.72 -6.04
CA ILE A 138 10.27 7.74 -4.75
C ILE A 138 11.61 8.42 -4.96
N PRO A 139 12.00 9.40 -4.14
CA PRO A 139 13.33 10.01 -4.24
C PRO A 139 14.43 8.93 -4.17
N LYS A 140 15.43 9.02 -5.04
CA LYS A 140 16.47 7.98 -5.16
C LYS A 140 17.18 7.71 -3.82
N GLU A 141 17.43 8.75 -3.05
CA GLU A 141 18.07 8.69 -1.73
C GLU A 141 17.16 8.08 -0.64
N LYS A 142 15.87 7.89 -0.93
CA LYS A 142 14.88 7.25 -0.05
C LYS A 142 14.50 5.84 -0.50
N MET A 143 15.12 5.35 -1.58
CA MET A 143 14.93 3.97 -2.02
C MET A 143 15.56 3.01 -1.03
N VAL A 144 14.73 2.08 -0.53
CA VAL A 144 15.15 0.99 0.36
C VAL A 144 15.13 -0.34 -0.39
N VAL A 145 15.85 -1.32 0.10
CA VAL A 145 15.91 -2.67 -0.48
C VAL A 145 15.07 -3.68 0.28
N THR A 146 14.61 -3.33 1.47
CA THR A 146 13.69 -4.11 2.33
C THR A 146 13.20 -3.24 3.48
N GLU A 147 12.10 -3.60 4.12
CA GLU A 147 11.58 -2.96 5.34
C GLU A 147 11.04 -4.00 6.31
N SER A 148 11.32 -3.82 7.59
CA SER A 148 10.55 -4.37 8.71
C SER A 148 9.26 -3.55 8.91
N LEU A 149 8.38 -3.99 9.82
CA LEU A 149 7.24 -3.16 10.23
C LEU A 149 7.70 -1.92 10.99
N LYS A 150 8.79 -2.02 11.76
CA LYS A 150 9.43 -0.90 12.46
C LYS A 150 9.89 0.18 11.47
N ASP A 151 10.62 -0.19 10.41
CA ASP A 151 11.06 0.76 9.38
C ASP A 151 9.87 1.47 8.71
N THR A 152 8.81 0.72 8.43
CA THR A 152 7.55 1.27 7.90
C THR A 152 6.91 2.25 8.87
N TYR A 153 6.84 1.91 10.16
CA TYR A 153 6.33 2.76 11.23
C TYR A 153 7.13 4.07 11.33
N GLU A 154 8.44 3.98 11.35
CA GLU A 154 9.35 5.14 11.47
C GLU A 154 9.23 6.13 10.30
N ARG A 155 8.82 5.69 9.10
CA ARG A 155 8.54 6.62 7.98
C ARG A 155 7.10 7.12 7.91
N VAL A 156 6.13 6.32 8.38
CA VAL A 156 4.69 6.66 8.29
C VAL A 156 4.29 7.61 9.41
N ILE A 157 4.65 7.32 10.65
CA ILE A 157 4.17 8.06 11.82
C ILE A 157 4.57 9.56 11.80
N PRO A 158 5.82 9.93 11.47
CA PRO A 158 6.14 11.35 11.34
C PRO A 158 5.34 12.06 10.24
N TYR A 159 4.99 11.35 9.17
CA TYR A 159 4.14 11.91 8.13
C TYR A 159 2.69 12.08 8.62
N TYR A 160 2.16 11.08 9.32
CA TYR A 160 0.83 11.12 9.92
C TYR A 160 0.71 12.31 10.89
N ASN A 161 1.60 12.40 11.87
CA ASN A 161 1.57 13.44 12.91
C ASN A 161 1.72 14.87 12.33
N ASN A 162 2.50 15.03 11.25
CA ASN A 162 2.76 16.35 10.69
C ASN A 162 1.79 16.78 9.57
N LYS A 163 1.11 15.84 8.91
CA LYS A 163 0.32 16.13 7.70
C LYS A 163 -1.13 15.66 7.76
N ILE A 164 -1.45 14.64 8.56
CA ILE A 164 -2.79 14.05 8.60
C ILE A 164 -3.50 14.43 9.90
N GLU A 165 -2.87 14.17 11.04
CA GLU A 165 -3.44 14.42 12.37
C GLU A 165 -3.86 15.88 12.62
N PRO A 166 -3.13 16.93 12.14
CA PRO A 166 -3.50 18.32 12.39
C PRO A 166 -4.73 18.82 11.64
N LEU A 167 -5.30 18.04 10.71
CA LEU A 167 -6.47 18.40 9.91
C LEU A 167 -7.76 18.01 10.62
#